data_e73181c94eee7e91cd781098b9829d95
#
_entry.id   e73181c94eee7e91cd781098b9829d95
#
_cell.length_a   1.000
_cell.length_b   1.000
_cell.length_c   1.000
_cell.angle_alpha   90.00
_cell.angle_beta   90.00
_cell.angle_gamma   90.00
#
_symmetry.space_group_name_H-M   'P 1'
#
loop_
_entity.id
_entity.type
_entity.pdbx_description
1 polymer ?
#
loop_
_entity_poly.entity_id
_entity_poly.type
_entity_poly.pdbx_seq_one_letter_code
_entity_poly.pdbx_strand_id
1 'polypeptide(L)'
;NLMSFGTILSKYMRSKNEFDDLEISSEINACSVKIKVRVEVNGVDETRDYLLMFKNETHNHPTEIEPFGGASTCLGGAIRDPLSGRAFVYQAMRITGAGNPLTSLEDTMDGKLPQIKITQEAAKGYSSYGNQIGLATGFVDEIYHDGYVAKRLECGAVMAAAPIENVKRIEPEKGDIVILLGGRTGRDGIGGATGSSKSHKVTSIKTESAQVQKGNAPEERKIQRLFRIPELASLIKKCNDFGAGGVSVAIGELHDGVDIYLDRVPLKYKGLKPFEIAISESQERMACVIAKKDLEEFVKYADAENIETTVVADITDTNRMRMFYDEDLIADISYDFINTNGSDRNAEVEVVSEDVPEILTGKSDDADKFYDKVKRLNITSKRDLIEMFDSTLGRNTVINPMGGKLQLNPSQAMVAKIPTMDGVMKTVSMMSYGFDADLSEQSQYLGGYYAVVESISKLIALGSDKNLIRLTFQEYYEKMLDKKIWSKPLKALLGAFTVSK
;
A
#
# COMPACT_ATOMS: atom_id res chain seq x y z
N ASN A 1 1.44 6.16 -22.34
CA ASN A 1 1.04 5.51 -21.11
C ASN A 1 2.24 5.45 -20.15
N LEU A 2 2.18 6.16 -19.04
CA LEU A 2 3.25 6.20 -18.02
C LEU A 2 3.57 4.82 -17.45
N MET A 3 2.54 4.01 -17.24
CA MET A 3 2.74 2.61 -16.85
C MET A 3 3.51 1.83 -17.93
N SER A 4 3.29 2.12 -19.22
CA SER A 4 4.10 1.53 -20.28
C SER A 4 5.56 1.97 -20.23
N PHE A 5 5.84 3.23 -19.89
CA PHE A 5 7.21 3.71 -19.74
C PHE A 5 7.87 3.07 -18.51
N GLY A 6 7.20 3.05 -17.36
CA GLY A 6 7.67 2.34 -16.17
C GLY A 6 7.86 0.84 -16.43
N THR A 7 6.96 0.21 -17.18
CA THR A 7 7.10 -1.18 -17.61
C THR A 7 8.29 -1.39 -18.53
N ILE A 8 8.54 -0.48 -19.46
CA ILE A 8 9.72 -0.53 -20.36
C ILE A 8 11.00 -0.40 -19.55
N LEU A 9 11.06 0.55 -18.61
CA LEU A 9 12.23 0.70 -17.72
C LEU A 9 12.44 -0.56 -16.88
N SER A 10 11.39 -1.10 -16.29
CA SER A 10 11.45 -2.34 -15.52
C SER A 10 11.92 -3.52 -16.37
N LYS A 11 11.41 -3.67 -17.60
CA LYS A 11 11.87 -4.69 -18.54
C LYS A 11 13.33 -4.50 -18.93
N TYR A 12 13.76 -3.27 -19.19
CA TYR A 12 15.13 -2.95 -19.50
C TYR A 12 16.08 -3.30 -18.35
N MET A 13 15.72 -2.92 -17.13
CA MET A 13 16.50 -3.24 -15.95
C MET A 13 16.58 -4.76 -15.73
N ARG A 14 15.47 -5.49 -15.88
CA ARG A 14 15.43 -6.95 -15.80
C ARG A 14 16.27 -7.65 -16.87
N SER A 15 16.32 -7.10 -18.10
CA SER A 15 17.09 -7.69 -19.22
C SER A 15 18.60 -7.69 -18.98
N LYS A 16 19.10 -6.91 -18.02
CA LYS A 16 20.51 -6.86 -17.65
C LYS A 16 20.94 -7.94 -16.66
N ASN A 17 20.02 -8.82 -16.23
CA ASN A 17 20.26 -9.87 -15.22
C ASN A 17 20.88 -9.35 -13.90
N GLU A 18 20.64 -8.09 -13.56
CA GLU A 18 21.20 -7.45 -12.36
C GLU A 18 20.32 -7.69 -11.11
N PHE A 19 19.25 -8.51 -11.22
CA PHE A 19 18.25 -8.71 -10.17
C PHE A 19 17.89 -10.19 -9.94
N ASP A 20 18.91 -11.01 -9.66
CA ASP A 20 18.70 -12.44 -9.31
C ASP A 20 17.92 -12.59 -8.00
N ASP A 21 17.85 -11.54 -7.19
CA ASP A 21 17.13 -11.50 -5.93
C ASP A 21 15.64 -11.14 -6.05
N LEU A 22 15.19 -10.64 -7.21
CA LEU A 22 13.77 -10.32 -7.42
C LEU A 22 12.94 -11.59 -7.51
N GLU A 23 11.93 -11.73 -6.66
CA GLU A 23 10.93 -12.77 -6.80
C GLU A 23 9.88 -12.34 -7.84
N ILE A 24 9.72 -13.16 -8.89
CA ILE A 24 8.68 -12.98 -9.91
C ILE A 24 7.62 -14.03 -9.67
N SER A 25 6.38 -13.61 -9.44
CA SER A 25 5.23 -14.48 -9.20
C SER A 25 4.01 -13.98 -9.94
N SER A 26 3.03 -14.85 -10.19
CA SER A 26 1.70 -14.48 -10.68
C SER A 26 0.87 -13.75 -9.62
N GLU A 27 1.21 -13.91 -8.34
CA GLU A 27 0.66 -13.09 -7.23
C GLU A 27 1.47 -11.80 -7.12
N ILE A 28 0.98 -10.70 -7.73
CA ILE A 28 1.72 -9.41 -7.85
C ILE A 28 1.10 -8.35 -6.91
N ASN A 29 0.93 -8.68 -5.64
CA ASN A 29 0.31 -7.76 -4.71
C ASN A 29 1.34 -6.87 -3.97
N ALA A 30 2.57 -7.35 -3.77
CA ALA A 30 3.67 -6.61 -3.15
C ALA A 30 4.98 -6.88 -3.89
N CYS A 31 5.90 -5.88 -3.88
CA CYS A 31 7.25 -6.10 -4.38
C CYS A 31 8.00 -7.05 -3.43
N SER A 32 8.63 -8.09 -3.97
CA SER A 32 9.28 -9.15 -3.17
C SER A 32 10.71 -9.40 -3.65
N VAL A 33 11.65 -9.43 -2.71
CA VAL A 33 13.06 -9.76 -2.96
C VAL A 33 13.55 -10.87 -2.04
N LYS A 34 14.41 -11.74 -2.58
CA LYS A 34 15.04 -12.81 -1.82
C LYS A 34 16.20 -12.26 -1.01
N ILE A 35 16.25 -12.57 0.27
CA ILE A 35 17.29 -12.10 1.16
C ILE A 35 17.80 -13.24 2.06
N LYS A 36 19.01 -13.05 2.63
CA LYS A 36 19.58 -13.90 3.68
C LYS A 36 19.36 -13.22 5.02
N VAL A 37 18.70 -13.91 5.95
CA VAL A 37 18.45 -13.45 7.31
C VAL A 37 19.30 -14.25 8.28
N ARG A 38 20.11 -13.54 9.09
CA ARG A 38 20.90 -14.15 10.15
C ARG A 38 20.10 -14.14 11.45
N VAL A 39 20.10 -15.27 12.12
CA VAL A 39 19.45 -15.49 13.42
C VAL A 39 20.37 -16.31 14.32
N GLU A 40 20.42 -15.99 15.60
CA GLU A 40 21.15 -16.78 16.59
C GLU A 40 20.15 -17.65 17.36
N VAL A 41 20.27 -18.97 17.20
CA VAL A 41 19.44 -19.96 17.90
C VAL A 41 20.32 -20.77 18.83
N ASN A 42 20.00 -20.75 20.13
CA ASN A 42 20.78 -21.46 21.18
C ASN A 42 22.28 -21.14 21.15
N GLY A 43 22.66 -19.88 20.82
CA GLY A 43 24.05 -19.43 20.75
C GLY A 43 24.77 -19.81 19.45
N VAL A 44 24.08 -20.36 18.46
CA VAL A 44 24.61 -20.69 17.14
C VAL A 44 24.02 -19.74 16.09
N ASP A 45 24.89 -19.12 15.28
CA ASP A 45 24.47 -18.29 14.16
C ASP A 45 24.01 -19.16 12.99
N GLU A 46 22.78 -18.94 12.53
CA GLU A 46 22.19 -19.56 11.35
C GLU A 46 21.89 -18.49 10.29
N THR A 47 21.91 -18.91 9.02
CA THR A 47 21.45 -18.07 7.90
C THR A 47 20.28 -18.77 7.21
N ARG A 48 19.15 -18.05 7.10
CA ARG A 48 17.91 -18.55 6.53
C ARG A 48 17.51 -17.76 5.31
N ASP A 49 16.83 -18.39 4.37
CA ASP A 49 16.30 -17.77 3.16
C ASP A 49 14.92 -17.15 3.45
N TYR A 50 14.77 -15.86 3.16
CA TYR A 50 13.56 -15.09 3.37
C TYR A 50 13.15 -14.33 2.12
N LEU A 51 11.86 -14.02 2.02
CA LEU A 51 11.33 -12.98 1.17
C LEU A 51 11.15 -11.72 2.00
N LEU A 52 11.72 -10.61 1.53
CA LEU A 52 11.44 -9.29 2.05
C LEU A 52 10.46 -8.60 1.10
N MET A 53 9.31 -8.21 1.61
CA MET A 53 8.26 -7.58 0.82
C MET A 53 8.06 -6.13 1.20
N PHE A 54 7.78 -5.33 0.19
CA PHE A 54 7.44 -3.91 0.33
C PHE A 54 6.13 -3.63 -0.41
N LYS A 55 5.25 -2.89 0.25
CA LYS A 55 4.05 -2.33 -0.35
C LYS A 55 3.89 -0.87 0.05
N ASN A 56 3.60 -0.01 -0.91
CA ASN A 56 3.04 1.31 -0.66
C ASN A 56 1.60 1.34 -1.18
N GLU A 57 0.73 1.99 -0.43
CA GLU A 57 -0.69 2.13 -0.75
C GLU A 57 -1.12 3.58 -0.67
N THR A 58 -2.00 4.00 -1.56
CA THR A 58 -2.60 5.34 -1.52
C THR A 58 -4.11 5.22 -1.40
N HIS A 59 -4.71 6.06 -0.55
CA HIS A 59 -6.14 6.06 -0.31
C HIS A 59 -6.70 7.48 -0.26
N ASN A 60 -6.50 8.23 -1.35
CA ASN A 60 -6.70 9.67 -1.43
C ASN A 60 -8.17 10.09 -1.34
N HIS A 61 -9.02 9.55 -2.23
CA HIS A 61 -10.42 9.96 -2.35
C HIS A 61 -11.25 9.64 -1.10
N PRO A 62 -11.19 8.43 -0.53
CA PRO A 62 -11.89 8.12 0.70
C PRO A 62 -11.46 8.99 1.88
N THR A 63 -10.16 9.29 1.99
CA THR A 63 -9.61 10.15 3.06
C THR A 63 -10.08 11.61 2.95
N GLU A 64 -10.37 12.10 1.74
CA GLU A 64 -10.98 13.42 1.56
C GLU A 64 -12.43 13.50 2.06
N ILE A 65 -13.15 12.39 2.02
CA ILE A 65 -14.59 12.32 2.33
C ILE A 65 -14.81 11.97 3.79
N GLU A 66 -14.14 10.92 4.27
CA GLU A 66 -14.18 10.42 5.64
C GLU A 66 -12.73 10.12 6.09
N PRO A 67 -12.03 11.15 6.62
CA PRO A 67 -10.58 11.09 6.81
C PRO A 67 -10.10 9.98 7.73
N PHE A 68 -10.85 9.70 8.81
CA PHE A 68 -10.46 8.66 9.77
C PHE A 68 -10.51 7.26 9.14
N GLY A 69 -11.63 6.87 8.55
CA GLY A 69 -11.80 5.56 7.92
C GLY A 69 -10.94 5.42 6.66
N GLY A 70 -10.84 6.48 5.85
CA GLY A 70 -10.00 6.47 4.65
C GLY A 70 -8.53 6.22 4.94
N ALA A 71 -7.96 6.88 5.95
CA ALA A 71 -6.58 6.69 6.36
C ALA A 71 -6.35 5.34 7.07
N SER A 72 -7.32 4.87 7.86
CA SER A 72 -7.28 3.54 8.48
C SER A 72 -7.20 2.45 7.40
N THR A 73 -8.05 2.55 6.38
CA THR A 73 -8.10 1.60 5.27
C THR A 73 -6.85 1.65 4.40
N CYS A 74 -6.20 2.82 4.26
CA CYS A 74 -4.91 2.94 3.59
C CYS A 74 -3.87 1.99 4.20
N LEU A 75 -3.75 1.99 5.52
CA LEU A 75 -2.82 1.07 6.19
C LEU A 75 -3.29 -0.39 6.09
N GLY A 76 -4.59 -0.66 6.27
CA GLY A 76 -5.15 -2.01 6.18
C GLY A 76 -4.88 -2.66 4.82
N GLY A 77 -5.10 -1.95 3.71
CA GLY A 77 -4.78 -2.43 2.37
C GLY A 77 -3.27 -2.68 2.19
N ALA A 78 -2.42 -1.73 2.65
CA ALA A 78 -0.98 -1.90 2.60
C ALA A 78 -0.49 -3.17 3.34
N ILE A 79 -1.17 -3.57 4.41
CA ILE A 79 -0.85 -4.78 5.18
C ILE A 79 -1.30 -6.05 4.45
N ARG A 80 -2.50 -6.08 3.89
CA ARG A 80 -3.07 -7.30 3.29
C ARG A 80 -2.37 -7.73 2.02
N ASP A 81 -1.81 -6.82 1.25
CA ASP A 81 -1.06 -7.18 0.03
C ASP A 81 0.16 -8.08 0.33
N PRO A 82 1.08 -7.74 1.26
CA PRO A 82 2.12 -8.67 1.67
C PRO A 82 1.60 -9.95 2.35
N LEU A 83 0.46 -9.87 3.07
CA LEU A 83 -0.18 -11.06 3.62
C LEU A 83 -0.63 -12.01 2.52
N SER A 84 -1.10 -11.52 1.36
CA SER A 84 -1.36 -12.36 0.20
C SER A 84 -0.11 -13.17 -0.20
N GLY A 85 1.08 -12.60 -0.02
CA GLY A 85 2.37 -13.29 -0.14
C GLY A 85 2.78 -14.10 1.11
N ARG A 86 1.91 -14.32 2.09
CA ARG A 86 2.16 -15.00 3.38
C ARG A 86 3.25 -14.32 4.22
N ALA A 87 3.51 -13.03 3.97
CA ALA A 87 4.52 -12.28 4.70
C ALA A 87 3.93 -11.53 5.89
N PHE A 88 4.62 -11.59 7.02
CA PHE A 88 4.25 -10.88 8.24
C PHE A 88 4.74 -9.42 8.16
N VAL A 89 3.80 -8.48 8.21
CA VAL A 89 4.08 -7.04 8.23
C VAL A 89 4.53 -6.63 9.63
N TYR A 90 5.70 -5.97 9.72
CA TYR A 90 6.32 -5.66 11.01
C TYR A 90 6.72 -4.19 11.18
N GLN A 91 6.73 -3.40 10.11
CA GLN A 91 7.04 -1.97 10.14
C GLN A 91 6.19 -1.21 9.12
N ALA A 92 5.72 -0.03 9.51
CA ALA A 92 5.03 0.90 8.65
C ALA A 92 5.74 2.26 8.58
N MET A 93 5.51 2.96 7.46
CA MET A 93 5.88 4.34 7.22
C MET A 93 4.65 5.08 6.70
N ARG A 94 4.37 6.28 7.23
CA ARG A 94 3.32 7.15 6.73
C ARG A 94 3.93 8.42 6.14
N ILE A 95 3.66 8.68 4.87
CA ILE A 95 4.08 9.89 4.18
C ILE A 95 2.85 10.45 3.46
N THR A 96 2.48 11.69 3.77
CA THR A 96 1.27 12.28 3.22
C THR A 96 1.54 13.64 2.61
N GLY A 97 0.74 14.00 1.62
CA GLY A 97 0.68 15.34 1.06
C GLY A 97 -0.65 16.00 1.42
N ALA A 98 -0.60 17.18 1.99
CA ALA A 98 -1.77 17.92 2.50
C ALA A 98 -1.73 19.39 2.12
N GLY A 99 -2.91 20.01 2.03
CA GLY A 99 -3.02 21.48 2.04
C GLY A 99 -2.65 22.03 3.43
N ASN A 100 -2.51 23.35 3.51
CA ASN A 100 -2.15 24.01 4.75
C ASN A 100 -3.27 23.84 5.82
N PRO A 101 -3.01 23.15 6.94
CA PRO A 101 -4.00 22.94 8.01
C PRO A 101 -4.37 24.25 8.74
N LEU A 102 -3.60 25.32 8.59
CA LEU A 102 -3.87 26.63 9.17
C LEU A 102 -4.78 27.49 8.30
N THR A 103 -5.22 26.99 7.14
CA THR A 103 -6.21 27.66 6.28
C THR A 103 -7.49 27.90 7.08
N SER A 104 -8.05 29.12 7.00
CA SER A 104 -9.26 29.48 7.73
C SER A 104 -10.46 28.66 7.25
N LEU A 105 -11.49 28.54 8.09
CA LEU A 105 -12.72 27.84 7.69
C LEU A 105 -13.43 28.54 6.53
N GLU A 106 -13.31 29.87 6.45
CA GLU A 106 -13.91 30.68 5.41
C GLU A 106 -13.26 30.47 4.04
N ASP A 107 -11.94 30.16 4.04
CA ASP A 107 -11.16 29.88 2.83
C ASP A 107 -11.21 28.39 2.42
N THR A 108 -12.05 27.60 3.08
CA THR A 108 -12.23 26.20 2.70
C THR A 108 -12.84 26.09 1.29
N MET A 109 -12.19 25.32 0.41
CA MET A 109 -12.68 25.08 -0.94
C MET A 109 -14.09 24.45 -0.90
N ASP A 110 -14.99 24.94 -1.76
CA ASP A 110 -16.37 24.45 -1.86
C ASP A 110 -16.45 22.93 -2.04
N GLY A 111 -17.29 22.30 -1.23
CA GLY A 111 -17.49 20.85 -1.25
C GLY A 111 -16.38 20.03 -0.57
N LYS A 112 -15.41 20.69 0.05
CA LYS A 112 -14.34 20.04 0.82
C LYS A 112 -14.55 20.14 2.32
N LEU A 113 -13.96 19.22 3.07
CA LEU A 113 -13.75 19.39 4.49
C LEU A 113 -12.60 20.39 4.73
N PRO A 114 -12.62 21.15 5.84
CA PRO A 114 -11.49 22.00 6.22
C PRO A 114 -10.18 21.22 6.31
N GLN A 115 -9.07 21.81 5.85
CA GLN A 115 -7.77 21.12 5.82
C GLN A 115 -7.33 20.64 7.21
N ILE A 116 -7.59 21.44 8.25
CA ILE A 116 -7.31 21.04 9.64
C ILE A 116 -8.05 19.75 10.03
N LYS A 117 -9.31 19.59 9.62
CA LYS A 117 -10.10 18.39 9.91
C LYS A 117 -9.55 17.18 9.18
N ILE A 118 -9.23 17.33 7.89
CA ILE A 118 -8.70 16.22 7.08
C ILE A 118 -7.37 15.75 7.66
N THR A 119 -6.44 16.66 7.96
CA THR A 119 -5.11 16.31 8.48
C THR A 119 -5.18 15.61 9.84
N GLN A 120 -5.95 16.16 10.76
CA GLN A 120 -6.07 15.60 12.12
C GLN A 120 -6.77 14.23 12.14
N GLU A 121 -7.92 14.11 11.46
CA GLU A 121 -8.68 12.86 11.46
C GLU A 121 -7.97 11.76 10.67
N ALA A 122 -7.28 12.09 9.58
CA ALA A 122 -6.47 11.13 8.84
C ALA A 122 -5.30 10.59 9.68
N ALA A 123 -4.59 11.47 10.39
CA ALA A 123 -3.52 11.04 11.29
C ALA A 123 -4.05 10.15 12.44
N LYS A 124 -5.19 10.51 13.04
CA LYS A 124 -5.86 9.68 14.05
C LYS A 124 -6.30 8.33 13.51
N GLY A 125 -6.86 8.29 12.31
CA GLY A 125 -7.33 7.04 11.68
C GLY A 125 -6.18 6.08 11.42
N TYR A 126 -5.12 6.55 10.79
CA TYR A 126 -3.95 5.71 10.49
C TYR A 126 -3.25 5.23 11.78
N SER A 127 -2.98 6.15 12.73
CA SER A 127 -2.33 5.78 13.99
C SER A 127 -3.18 4.82 14.83
N SER A 128 -4.48 5.08 14.95
CA SER A 128 -5.41 4.19 15.66
C SER A 128 -5.39 2.78 15.09
N TYR A 129 -5.40 2.64 13.77
CA TYR A 129 -5.38 1.34 13.11
C TYR A 129 -4.05 0.60 13.39
N GLY A 130 -2.91 1.25 13.13
CA GLY A 130 -1.58 0.66 13.36
C GLY A 130 -1.33 0.28 14.82
N ASN A 131 -1.71 1.16 15.76
CA ASN A 131 -1.54 0.93 17.18
C ASN A 131 -2.38 -0.27 17.69
N GLN A 132 -3.64 -0.40 17.23
CA GLN A 132 -4.51 -1.52 17.60
C GLN A 132 -4.03 -2.86 17.01
N ILE A 133 -3.51 -2.87 15.80
CA ILE A 133 -2.92 -4.07 15.20
C ILE A 133 -1.65 -4.51 15.94
N GLY A 134 -0.95 -3.57 16.55
CA GLY A 134 0.36 -3.82 17.13
C GLY A 134 1.49 -3.72 16.10
N LEU A 135 1.30 -2.87 15.07
CA LEU A 135 2.29 -2.59 14.04
C LEU A 135 3.04 -1.28 14.36
N ALA A 136 4.36 -1.37 14.44
CA ALA A 136 5.19 -0.20 14.65
C ALA A 136 5.20 0.70 13.41
N THR A 137 4.85 1.99 13.58
CA THR A 137 5.06 3.01 12.56
C THR A 137 6.39 3.71 12.82
N GLY A 138 7.43 3.28 12.11
CA GLY A 138 8.81 3.71 12.36
C GLY A 138 9.18 5.06 11.78
N PHE A 139 8.35 5.62 10.90
CA PHE A 139 8.55 6.93 10.30
C PHE A 139 7.21 7.57 9.92
N VAL A 140 7.05 8.86 10.26
CA VAL A 140 5.85 9.64 9.93
C VAL A 140 6.25 11.01 9.44
N ASP A 141 5.76 11.39 8.27
CA ASP A 141 5.91 12.73 7.72
C ASP A 141 4.65 13.19 7.00
N GLU A 142 4.44 14.51 7.00
CA GLU A 142 3.35 15.15 6.27
C GLU A 142 3.88 16.40 5.57
N ILE A 143 3.73 16.44 4.25
CA ILE A 143 4.23 17.50 3.37
C ILE A 143 3.06 18.41 3.02
N TYR A 144 3.23 19.70 3.31
CA TYR A 144 2.21 20.71 3.07
C TYR A 144 2.52 21.49 1.80
N HIS A 145 1.58 21.48 0.85
CA HIS A 145 1.70 22.18 -0.42
C HIS A 145 0.29 22.45 -1.02
N ASP A 146 0.13 23.58 -1.69
CA ASP A 146 -1.17 23.99 -2.25
C ASP A 146 -1.70 23.01 -3.32
N GLY A 147 -0.81 22.31 -4.00
CA GLY A 147 -1.14 21.25 -4.95
C GLY A 147 -1.96 20.09 -4.36
N TYR A 148 -1.96 19.93 -3.03
CA TYR A 148 -2.74 18.90 -2.32
C TYR A 148 -4.10 19.38 -1.82
N VAL A 149 -4.45 20.66 -2.00
CA VAL A 149 -5.76 21.20 -1.55
C VAL A 149 -6.92 20.58 -2.34
N ALA A 150 -6.75 20.40 -3.66
CA ALA A 150 -7.76 19.79 -4.50
C ALA A 150 -7.97 18.29 -4.19
N LYS A 151 -6.90 17.57 -3.86
CA LYS A 151 -6.93 16.20 -3.41
C LYS A 151 -5.68 15.87 -2.58
N ARG A 152 -5.90 15.39 -1.36
CA ARG A 152 -4.83 14.93 -0.47
C ARG A 152 -4.14 13.69 -1.06
N LEU A 153 -2.85 13.54 -0.81
CA LEU A 153 -2.13 12.28 -0.95
C LEU A 153 -2.06 11.59 0.42
N GLU A 154 -2.90 10.61 0.67
CA GLU A 154 -2.73 9.71 1.83
C GLU A 154 -1.95 8.49 1.36
N CYS A 155 -0.73 8.34 1.85
CA CYS A 155 0.18 7.27 1.45
C CYS A 155 0.77 6.57 2.67
N GLY A 156 0.66 5.25 2.69
CA GLY A 156 1.30 4.37 3.64
C GLY A 156 2.24 3.38 2.96
N ALA A 157 3.33 3.03 3.61
CA ALA A 157 4.22 1.99 3.14
C ALA A 157 4.54 1.02 4.27
N VAL A 158 4.71 -0.25 3.94
CA VAL A 158 5.01 -1.29 4.93
C VAL A 158 6.14 -2.19 4.46
N MET A 159 6.85 -2.74 5.44
CA MET A 159 7.81 -3.82 5.27
C MET A 159 7.26 -5.10 5.88
N ALA A 160 7.39 -6.19 5.14
CA ALA A 160 6.99 -7.52 5.57
C ALA A 160 8.07 -8.55 5.25
N ALA A 161 8.04 -9.68 5.93
CA ALA A 161 8.98 -10.76 5.68
C ALA A 161 8.33 -12.13 5.90
N ALA A 162 8.78 -13.12 5.14
CA ALA A 162 8.40 -14.53 5.30
C ALA A 162 9.60 -15.44 5.05
N PRO A 163 9.75 -16.55 5.78
CA PRO A 163 10.62 -17.65 5.36
C PRO A 163 10.18 -18.16 3.98
N ILE A 164 11.11 -18.41 3.06
CA ILE A 164 10.78 -18.86 1.69
C ILE A 164 10.00 -20.18 1.71
N GLU A 165 10.32 -21.06 2.63
CA GLU A 165 9.64 -22.35 2.77
C GLU A 165 8.13 -22.24 3.10
N ASN A 166 7.70 -21.13 3.69
CA ASN A 166 6.28 -20.88 4.01
C ASN A 166 5.48 -20.36 2.81
N VAL A 167 6.16 -19.94 1.74
CA VAL A 167 5.52 -19.29 0.59
C VAL A 167 5.50 -20.23 -0.60
N LYS A 168 4.46 -21.05 -0.69
CA LYS A 168 4.26 -21.94 -1.83
C LYS A 168 3.56 -21.17 -2.95
N ARG A 169 4.18 -21.18 -4.15
CA ARG A 169 3.62 -20.60 -5.37
C ARG A 169 3.12 -21.76 -6.25
N ILE A 170 1.92 -22.25 -5.95
CA ILE A 170 1.31 -23.40 -6.65
C ILE A 170 0.11 -22.89 -7.42
N GLU A 171 0.09 -23.11 -8.73
CA GLU A 171 -1.09 -22.77 -9.52
C GLU A 171 -2.31 -23.57 -9.08
N PRO A 172 -3.47 -22.94 -8.91
CA PRO A 172 -4.71 -23.62 -8.59
C PRO A 172 -5.11 -24.64 -9.66
N GLU A 173 -5.81 -25.69 -9.26
CA GLU A 173 -6.27 -26.76 -10.15
C GLU A 173 -7.78 -26.91 -10.03
N LYS A 174 -8.42 -27.45 -11.08
CA LYS A 174 -9.84 -27.81 -11.06
C LYS A 174 -10.16 -28.70 -9.85
N GLY A 175 -11.14 -28.28 -9.06
CA GLY A 175 -11.57 -28.94 -7.84
C GLY A 175 -10.96 -28.38 -6.55
N ASP A 176 -10.02 -27.46 -6.66
CA ASP A 176 -9.63 -26.61 -5.53
C ASP A 176 -10.80 -25.67 -5.15
N ILE A 177 -10.80 -25.20 -3.92
CA ILE A 177 -11.83 -24.32 -3.39
C ILE A 177 -11.25 -22.97 -2.97
N VAL A 178 -12.10 -21.94 -3.00
CA VAL A 178 -11.75 -20.61 -2.50
C VAL A 178 -12.44 -20.37 -1.17
N ILE A 179 -11.63 -20.12 -0.15
CA ILE A 179 -12.10 -19.71 1.18
C ILE A 179 -12.06 -18.19 1.27
N LEU A 180 -13.19 -17.57 1.62
CA LEU A 180 -13.23 -16.22 2.16
C LEU A 180 -13.07 -16.31 3.67
N LEU A 181 -12.11 -15.60 4.23
CA LEU A 181 -11.89 -15.51 5.67
C LEU A 181 -11.83 -14.05 6.15
N GLY A 182 -12.22 -13.84 7.41
CA GLY A 182 -12.18 -12.54 8.07
C GLY A 182 -13.53 -11.85 8.16
N GLY A 183 -13.58 -10.53 7.91
CA GLY A 183 -14.75 -9.70 8.11
C GLY A 183 -15.92 -10.02 7.17
N ARG A 184 -17.14 -9.65 7.60
CA ARG A 184 -18.35 -9.83 6.80
C ARG A 184 -18.57 -8.69 5.80
N THR A 185 -19.30 -8.95 4.74
CA THR A 185 -19.59 -8.03 3.63
C THR A 185 -20.73 -7.07 3.95
N GLY A 186 -20.52 -5.79 3.74
CA GLY A 186 -21.53 -4.71 3.82
C GLY A 186 -21.55 -3.84 2.56
N ARG A 187 -22.17 -2.66 2.60
CA ARG A 187 -22.12 -1.65 1.52
C ARG A 187 -20.90 -0.76 1.67
N ASP A 188 -19.72 -1.34 1.68
CA ASP A 188 -18.46 -0.63 1.86
C ASP A 188 -17.80 -0.41 0.50
N GLY A 189 -17.35 0.80 0.21
CA GLY A 189 -16.54 1.13 -0.97
C GLY A 189 -17.23 0.94 -2.33
N ILE A 190 -18.54 0.71 -2.38
CA ILE A 190 -19.27 0.48 -3.64
C ILE A 190 -19.10 1.68 -4.56
N GLY A 191 -18.41 1.48 -5.69
CA GLY A 191 -18.03 2.55 -6.62
C GLY A 191 -16.79 3.34 -6.19
N GLY A 192 -16.09 2.97 -5.12
CA GLY A 192 -14.88 3.63 -4.60
C GLY A 192 -13.75 3.64 -5.62
N ALA A 193 -13.48 2.54 -6.28
CA ALA A 193 -12.49 2.44 -7.35
C ALA A 193 -12.76 3.40 -8.53
N THR A 194 -14.02 3.52 -8.95
CA THR A 194 -14.42 4.51 -9.99
C THR A 194 -14.47 5.93 -9.45
N GLY A 195 -14.76 6.11 -8.16
CA GLY A 195 -14.80 7.39 -7.46
C GLY A 195 -13.41 8.04 -7.34
N SER A 196 -12.36 7.25 -7.15
CA SER A 196 -10.99 7.74 -7.01
C SER A 196 -10.50 8.53 -8.24
N SER A 197 -11.02 8.21 -9.42
CA SER A 197 -10.71 8.90 -10.68
C SER A 197 -11.62 10.10 -10.99
N LYS A 198 -12.66 10.34 -10.18
CA LYS A 198 -13.60 11.45 -10.38
C LYS A 198 -13.15 12.71 -9.63
N SER A 199 -13.48 13.88 -10.20
CA SER A 199 -13.37 15.14 -9.49
C SER A 199 -14.38 15.17 -8.33
N HIS A 200 -13.95 15.71 -7.19
CA HIS A 200 -14.80 15.90 -6.03
C HIS A 200 -15.97 16.85 -6.37
N LYS A 201 -17.18 16.50 -5.95
CA LYS A 201 -18.40 17.33 -6.11
C LYS A 201 -18.83 17.87 -4.75
N VAL A 202 -19.49 19.00 -4.74
CA VAL A 202 -20.05 19.63 -3.52
C VAL A 202 -20.93 18.66 -2.72
N THR A 203 -21.58 17.71 -3.39
CA THR A 203 -22.46 16.69 -2.77
C THR A 203 -21.73 15.46 -2.29
N SER A 204 -20.48 15.21 -2.72
CA SER A 204 -19.76 13.93 -2.45
C SER A 204 -19.66 13.63 -0.96
N ILE A 205 -19.35 14.61 -0.12
CA ILE A 205 -19.28 14.42 1.34
C ILE A 205 -20.59 13.87 1.91
N LYS A 206 -21.74 14.38 1.44
CA LYS A 206 -23.05 14.00 1.96
C LYS A 206 -23.53 12.65 1.42
N THR A 207 -23.20 12.31 0.19
CA THR A 207 -23.72 11.13 -0.50
C THR A 207 -22.80 9.91 -0.42
N GLU A 208 -21.49 10.12 -0.23
CA GLU A 208 -20.49 9.06 -0.36
C GLU A 208 -19.83 8.70 0.99
N SER A 209 -19.93 9.54 2.04
CA SER A 209 -19.28 9.30 3.34
C SER A 209 -19.73 7.99 4.03
N ALA A 210 -20.98 7.59 3.84
CA ALA A 210 -21.49 6.33 4.38
C ALA A 210 -20.96 5.09 3.65
N GLN A 211 -20.39 5.28 2.45
CA GLN A 211 -19.86 4.20 1.60
C GLN A 211 -18.35 4.04 1.75
N VAL A 212 -17.67 4.96 2.44
CA VAL A 212 -16.23 4.83 2.71
C VAL A 212 -16.00 3.61 3.60
N GLN A 213 -15.00 2.82 3.23
CA GLN A 213 -14.59 1.65 4.00
C GLN A 213 -14.20 2.08 5.43
N LYS A 214 -14.54 1.24 6.40
CA LYS A 214 -14.17 1.44 7.80
C LYS A 214 -13.34 0.26 8.25
N GLY A 215 -12.11 0.53 8.64
CA GLY A 215 -11.18 -0.48 9.08
C GLY A 215 -11.58 -1.13 10.41
N ASN A 216 -11.33 -2.43 10.52
CA ASN A 216 -11.46 -3.23 11.74
C ASN A 216 -10.11 -3.83 12.13
N ALA A 217 -9.25 -3.00 12.75
CA ALA A 217 -7.90 -3.38 13.11
C ALA A 217 -7.79 -4.69 13.94
N PRO A 218 -8.69 -4.98 14.91
CA PRO A 218 -8.68 -6.26 15.61
C PRO A 218 -8.86 -7.49 14.69
N GLU A 219 -9.67 -7.39 13.64
CA GLU A 219 -9.84 -8.47 12.67
C GLU A 219 -8.58 -8.65 11.82
N GLU A 220 -7.99 -7.56 11.34
CA GLU A 220 -6.71 -7.57 10.62
C GLU A 220 -5.59 -8.21 11.45
N ARG A 221 -5.52 -7.91 12.75
CA ARG A 221 -4.54 -8.51 13.66
C ARG A 221 -4.68 -10.03 13.73
N LYS A 222 -5.91 -10.55 13.79
CA LYS A 222 -6.15 -12.00 13.80
C LYS A 222 -5.69 -12.63 12.50
N ILE A 223 -5.98 -12.01 11.36
CA ILE A 223 -5.53 -12.47 10.03
C ILE A 223 -4.01 -12.50 9.96
N GLN A 224 -3.32 -11.44 10.40
CA GLN A 224 -1.84 -11.42 10.45
C GLN A 224 -1.26 -12.58 11.30
N ARG A 225 -1.88 -12.87 12.44
CA ARG A 225 -1.45 -13.99 13.31
C ARG A 225 -1.66 -15.33 12.64
N LEU A 226 -2.81 -15.51 12.00
CA LEU A 226 -3.16 -16.74 11.28
C LEU A 226 -2.16 -17.01 10.16
N PHE A 227 -1.85 -16.03 9.31
CA PHE A 227 -0.93 -16.18 8.19
C PHE A 227 0.53 -16.40 8.62
N ARG A 228 0.86 -16.12 9.88
CA ARG A 228 2.19 -16.40 10.45
C ARG A 228 2.38 -17.85 10.85
N ILE A 229 1.34 -18.67 10.88
CA ILE A 229 1.41 -20.09 11.19
C ILE A 229 1.96 -20.83 9.95
N PRO A 230 3.16 -21.45 9.99
CA PRO A 230 3.78 -22.08 8.83
C PRO A 230 2.92 -23.19 8.21
N GLU A 231 2.28 -23.98 9.05
CA GLU A 231 1.43 -25.09 8.65
C GLU A 231 0.26 -24.57 7.81
N LEU A 232 -0.46 -23.55 8.28
CA LEU A 232 -1.55 -22.92 7.53
C LEU A 232 -1.04 -22.26 6.24
N ALA A 233 0.04 -21.47 6.32
CA ALA A 233 0.60 -20.79 5.15
C ALA A 233 0.96 -21.79 4.03
N SER A 234 1.38 -22.97 4.41
CA SER A 234 1.73 -24.07 3.48
C SER A 234 0.52 -24.72 2.78
N LEU A 235 -0.70 -24.56 3.29
CA LEU A 235 -1.93 -25.05 2.65
C LEU A 235 -2.40 -24.12 1.53
N ILE A 236 -2.02 -22.84 1.57
CA ILE A 236 -2.47 -21.82 0.63
C ILE A 236 -1.69 -21.94 -0.68
N LYS A 237 -2.38 -22.25 -1.77
CA LYS A 237 -1.82 -22.30 -3.12
C LYS A 237 -1.66 -20.89 -3.69
N LYS A 238 -2.71 -20.06 -3.60
CA LYS A 238 -2.78 -18.68 -4.07
C LYS A 238 -3.70 -17.86 -3.16
N CYS A 239 -3.41 -16.59 -3.00
CA CYS A 239 -4.16 -15.73 -2.09
C CYS A 239 -4.28 -14.32 -2.66
N ASN A 240 -5.40 -13.65 -2.38
CA ASN A 240 -5.62 -12.25 -2.70
C ASN A 240 -6.39 -11.56 -1.56
N ASP A 241 -6.21 -10.24 -1.43
CA ASP A 241 -6.98 -9.44 -0.49
C ASP A 241 -8.27 -8.90 -1.14
N PHE A 242 -9.19 -8.39 -0.33
CA PHE A 242 -10.39 -7.74 -0.81
C PHE A 242 -10.18 -6.22 -0.81
N GLY A 243 -9.72 -5.72 -1.94
CA GLY A 243 -9.62 -4.30 -2.25
C GLY A 243 -10.71 -3.85 -3.21
N ALA A 244 -10.32 -3.00 -4.17
CA ALA A 244 -11.20 -2.48 -5.21
C ALA A 244 -11.84 -3.60 -6.05
N GLY A 245 -13.14 -3.50 -6.27
CA GLY A 245 -13.91 -4.51 -7.01
C GLY A 245 -14.38 -5.71 -6.19
N GLY A 246 -14.02 -5.76 -4.90
CA GLY A 246 -14.55 -6.72 -3.92
C GLY A 246 -14.38 -8.19 -4.31
N VAL A 247 -15.43 -8.97 -4.12
CA VAL A 247 -15.46 -10.42 -4.41
C VAL A 247 -15.09 -10.73 -5.87
N SER A 248 -15.56 -9.90 -6.81
CA SER A 248 -15.33 -10.09 -8.25
C SER A 248 -13.84 -10.09 -8.59
N VAL A 249 -13.08 -9.16 -8.02
CA VAL A 249 -11.65 -9.00 -8.28
C VAL A 249 -10.84 -9.95 -7.40
N ALA A 250 -11.08 -9.94 -6.09
CA ALA A 250 -10.31 -10.74 -5.15
C ALA A 250 -10.30 -12.24 -5.49
N ILE A 251 -11.44 -12.76 -5.96
CA ILE A 251 -11.59 -14.18 -6.35
C ILE A 251 -11.30 -14.36 -7.83
N GLY A 252 -11.78 -13.42 -8.68
CA GLY A 252 -11.61 -13.53 -10.14
C GLY A 252 -10.15 -13.51 -10.60
N GLU A 253 -9.23 -12.91 -9.86
CA GLU A 253 -7.80 -12.88 -10.20
C GLU A 253 -7.02 -14.12 -9.75
N LEU A 254 -7.66 -15.05 -9.02
CA LEU A 254 -6.96 -16.21 -8.49
C LEU A 254 -6.70 -17.29 -9.54
N HIS A 255 -7.58 -17.45 -10.54
CA HIS A 255 -7.43 -18.45 -11.58
C HIS A 255 -8.34 -18.16 -12.78
N ASP A 256 -7.90 -18.55 -14.00
CA ASP A 256 -8.65 -18.41 -15.25
C ASP A 256 -9.75 -19.49 -15.37
N GLY A 257 -10.66 -19.52 -14.43
CA GLY A 257 -11.79 -20.44 -14.35
C GLY A 257 -12.30 -20.54 -12.90
N VAL A 258 -13.39 -19.83 -12.59
CA VAL A 258 -13.92 -19.80 -11.24
C VAL A 258 -15.44 -19.67 -11.23
N ASP A 259 -16.09 -20.46 -10.37
CA ASP A 259 -17.51 -20.38 -10.06
C ASP A 259 -17.71 -19.79 -8.66
N ILE A 260 -18.25 -18.59 -8.60
CA ILE A 260 -18.42 -17.80 -7.36
C ILE A 260 -19.87 -17.86 -6.89
N TYR A 261 -20.10 -18.21 -5.64
CA TYR A 261 -21.43 -18.33 -5.02
C TYR A 261 -21.68 -17.15 -4.09
N LEU A 262 -22.33 -16.11 -4.58
CA LEU A 262 -22.55 -14.86 -3.84
C LEU A 262 -23.49 -15.00 -2.65
N ASP A 263 -24.42 -15.95 -2.69
CA ASP A 263 -25.32 -16.31 -1.60
C ASP A 263 -24.60 -16.93 -0.39
N ARG A 264 -23.38 -17.49 -0.60
CA ARG A 264 -22.53 -18.02 0.47
C ARG A 264 -21.66 -16.98 1.15
N VAL A 265 -21.52 -15.79 0.56
CA VAL A 265 -20.66 -14.72 1.12
C VAL A 265 -21.24 -14.21 2.45
N PRO A 266 -20.50 -14.26 3.57
CA PRO A 266 -20.99 -13.78 4.87
C PRO A 266 -21.33 -12.29 4.84
N LEU A 267 -22.52 -11.91 5.30
CA LEU A 267 -23.04 -10.54 5.26
C LEU A 267 -23.11 -9.91 6.65
N LYS A 268 -22.80 -8.61 6.75
CA LYS A 268 -22.97 -7.79 7.97
C LYS A 268 -24.45 -7.63 8.32
N TYR A 269 -25.32 -7.58 7.30
CA TYR A 269 -26.77 -7.39 7.43
C TYR A 269 -27.49 -7.89 6.18
N LYS A 270 -28.78 -8.18 6.31
CA LYS A 270 -29.63 -8.63 5.20
C LYS A 270 -29.97 -7.50 4.23
N GLY A 271 -30.33 -7.86 2.98
CA GLY A 271 -30.85 -6.93 1.98
C GLY A 271 -29.81 -6.31 1.05
N LEU A 272 -28.57 -6.86 1.02
CA LEU A 272 -27.64 -6.57 -0.06
C LEU A 272 -28.10 -7.30 -1.33
N LYS A 273 -28.03 -6.58 -2.44
CA LYS A 273 -28.28 -7.17 -3.77
C LYS A 273 -27.04 -7.94 -4.26
N PRO A 274 -27.19 -8.92 -5.14
CA PRO A 274 -26.08 -9.71 -5.65
C PRO A 274 -24.91 -8.85 -6.18
N PHE A 275 -25.19 -7.78 -6.94
CA PHE A 275 -24.14 -6.90 -7.44
C PHE A 275 -23.43 -6.12 -6.31
N GLU A 276 -24.15 -5.74 -5.24
CA GLU A 276 -23.54 -5.07 -4.09
C GLU A 276 -22.56 -6.02 -3.35
N ILE A 277 -22.93 -7.31 -3.25
CA ILE A 277 -22.07 -8.35 -2.68
C ILE A 277 -20.82 -8.53 -3.55
N ALA A 278 -21.01 -8.61 -4.88
CA ALA A 278 -19.94 -8.87 -5.83
C ALA A 278 -18.86 -7.79 -5.83
N ILE A 279 -19.23 -6.51 -5.66
CA ILE A 279 -18.30 -5.37 -5.77
C ILE A 279 -18.03 -4.63 -4.47
N SER A 280 -18.54 -5.13 -3.33
CA SER A 280 -18.30 -4.52 -2.02
C SER A 280 -16.82 -4.64 -1.63
N GLU A 281 -16.25 -3.52 -1.22
CA GLU A 281 -14.86 -3.40 -0.77
C GLU A 281 -14.76 -3.47 0.77
N SER A 282 -15.64 -4.25 1.44
CA SER A 282 -15.51 -4.49 2.89
C SER A 282 -14.12 -5.03 3.19
N GLN A 283 -13.46 -4.40 4.14
CA GLN A 283 -12.05 -4.62 4.46
C GLN A 283 -11.84 -5.83 5.39
N GLU A 284 -10.59 -6.15 5.66
CA GLU A 284 -10.15 -7.25 6.54
C GLU A 284 -10.72 -8.62 6.12
N ARG A 285 -10.64 -8.86 4.81
CA ARG A 285 -11.01 -10.16 4.21
C ARG A 285 -9.87 -10.66 3.32
N MET A 286 -9.69 -11.96 3.27
CA MET A 286 -8.73 -12.61 2.37
C MET A 286 -9.43 -13.74 1.61
N ALA A 287 -9.07 -13.91 0.33
CA ALA A 287 -9.47 -15.04 -0.50
C ALA A 287 -8.29 -16.00 -0.65
N CYS A 288 -8.42 -17.24 -0.17
CA CYS A 288 -7.38 -18.25 -0.22
C CYS A 288 -7.82 -19.45 -1.04
N VAL A 289 -7.02 -19.83 -2.02
CA VAL A 289 -7.19 -21.11 -2.73
C VAL A 289 -6.45 -22.19 -2.00
N ILE A 290 -7.17 -23.27 -1.68
CA ILE A 290 -6.61 -24.47 -1.06
C ILE A 290 -7.13 -25.72 -1.78
N ALA A 291 -6.43 -26.85 -1.61
CA ALA A 291 -6.98 -28.13 -2.01
C ALA A 291 -8.18 -28.49 -1.13
N LYS A 292 -9.27 -28.98 -1.72
CA LYS A 292 -10.52 -29.29 -1.00
C LYS A 292 -10.31 -30.25 0.19
N LYS A 293 -9.34 -31.15 0.11
CA LYS A 293 -9.01 -32.11 1.19
C LYS A 293 -8.43 -31.43 2.43
N ASP A 294 -7.86 -30.23 2.31
CA ASP A 294 -7.17 -29.52 3.37
C ASP A 294 -8.13 -28.55 4.13
N LEU A 295 -9.43 -28.55 3.78
CA LEU A 295 -10.43 -27.63 4.35
C LEU A 295 -10.55 -27.75 5.88
N GLU A 296 -10.67 -28.98 6.40
CA GLU A 296 -10.85 -29.22 7.85
C GLU A 296 -9.64 -28.72 8.65
N GLU A 297 -8.45 -28.94 8.12
CA GLU A 297 -7.21 -28.47 8.75
C GLU A 297 -7.11 -26.95 8.73
N PHE A 298 -7.43 -26.32 7.59
CA PHE A 298 -7.44 -24.87 7.45
C PHE A 298 -8.43 -24.20 8.43
N VAL A 299 -9.66 -24.71 8.51
CA VAL A 299 -10.70 -24.22 9.42
C VAL A 299 -10.26 -24.33 10.88
N LYS A 300 -9.59 -25.43 11.27
CA LYS A 300 -9.07 -25.61 12.63
C LYS A 300 -8.10 -24.50 13.04
N TYR A 301 -7.22 -24.06 12.16
CA TYR A 301 -6.30 -22.94 12.44
C TYR A 301 -7.04 -21.62 12.52
N ALA A 302 -8.00 -21.38 11.62
CA ALA A 302 -8.81 -20.16 11.61
C ALA A 302 -9.68 -20.04 12.86
N ASP A 303 -10.32 -21.13 13.30
CA ASP A 303 -11.11 -21.17 14.53
C ASP A 303 -10.27 -20.89 15.78
N ALA A 304 -9.03 -21.36 15.82
CA ALA A 304 -8.09 -21.10 16.91
C ALA A 304 -7.77 -19.59 17.06
N GLU A 305 -7.78 -18.83 15.96
CA GLU A 305 -7.65 -17.37 15.94
C GLU A 305 -9.01 -16.65 15.98
N ASN A 306 -10.11 -17.37 16.09
CA ASN A 306 -11.49 -16.84 16.08
C ASN A 306 -11.76 -16.00 14.82
N ILE A 307 -11.49 -16.59 13.64
CA ILE A 307 -11.73 -16.01 12.32
C ILE A 307 -12.82 -16.82 11.62
N GLU A 308 -13.85 -16.12 11.13
CA GLU A 308 -14.90 -16.74 10.31
C GLU A 308 -14.35 -17.15 8.94
N THR A 309 -14.66 -18.37 8.49
CA THR A 309 -14.26 -18.91 7.20
C THR A 309 -15.45 -19.46 6.45
N THR A 310 -15.50 -19.22 5.14
CA THR A 310 -16.59 -19.72 4.29
C THR A 310 -16.04 -20.10 2.92
N VAL A 311 -16.43 -21.29 2.41
CA VAL A 311 -16.15 -21.67 1.02
C VAL A 311 -17.13 -20.93 0.11
N VAL A 312 -16.60 -20.04 -0.72
CA VAL A 312 -17.39 -19.12 -1.55
C VAL A 312 -17.23 -19.35 -3.05
N ALA A 313 -16.24 -20.15 -3.47
CA ALA A 313 -16.04 -20.44 -4.88
C ALA A 313 -15.35 -21.80 -5.09
N ASP A 314 -15.52 -22.33 -6.31
CA ASP A 314 -14.83 -23.51 -6.80
C ASP A 314 -13.94 -23.13 -8.01
N ILE A 315 -12.72 -23.66 -8.07
CA ILE A 315 -11.82 -23.53 -9.22
C ILE A 315 -12.24 -24.51 -10.32
N THR A 316 -12.35 -24.00 -11.53
CA THR A 316 -12.81 -24.76 -12.70
C THR A 316 -11.83 -24.66 -13.88
N ASP A 317 -12.04 -25.47 -14.91
CA ASP A 317 -11.29 -25.42 -16.17
C ASP A 317 -12.11 -24.77 -17.32
N THR A 318 -13.08 -23.94 -16.98
CA THR A 318 -14.02 -23.37 -17.96
C THR A 318 -13.48 -22.16 -18.72
N ASN A 319 -12.36 -21.57 -18.31
CA ASN A 319 -11.85 -20.28 -18.79
C ASN A 319 -12.88 -19.15 -18.66
N ARG A 320 -13.71 -19.23 -17.59
CA ARG A 320 -14.80 -18.28 -17.36
C ARG A 320 -14.91 -17.90 -15.89
N MET A 321 -15.17 -16.64 -15.60
CA MET A 321 -15.63 -16.17 -14.31
C MET A 321 -17.15 -16.19 -14.33
N ARG A 322 -17.75 -17.05 -13.51
CA ARG A 322 -19.20 -17.17 -13.37
C ARG A 322 -19.61 -16.83 -11.95
N MET A 323 -20.70 -16.11 -11.80
CA MET A 323 -21.26 -15.76 -10.50
C MET A 323 -22.69 -16.27 -10.38
N PHE A 324 -22.97 -16.93 -9.29
CA PHE A 324 -24.28 -17.50 -8.97
C PHE A 324 -24.86 -16.82 -7.72
N TYR A 325 -26.18 -16.72 -7.68
CA TYR A 325 -26.94 -16.32 -6.53
C TYR A 325 -28.27 -17.10 -6.47
N ASP A 326 -28.51 -17.83 -5.38
CA ASP A 326 -29.67 -18.75 -5.25
C ASP A 326 -29.82 -19.68 -6.49
N GLU A 327 -28.72 -20.28 -6.94
CA GLU A 327 -28.60 -21.14 -8.13
C GLU A 327 -28.73 -20.43 -9.50
N ASP A 328 -29.16 -19.18 -9.54
CA ASP A 328 -29.24 -18.40 -10.79
C ASP A 328 -27.86 -17.90 -11.22
N LEU A 329 -27.52 -18.10 -12.51
CA LEU A 329 -26.32 -17.55 -13.14
C LEU A 329 -26.53 -16.05 -13.42
N ILE A 330 -25.90 -15.18 -12.66
CA ILE A 330 -26.08 -13.72 -12.78
C ILE A 330 -24.96 -13.01 -13.53
N ALA A 331 -23.79 -13.64 -13.65
CA ALA A 331 -22.68 -13.14 -14.48
C ALA A 331 -21.91 -14.31 -15.07
N ASP A 332 -21.48 -14.16 -16.33
CA ASP A 332 -20.71 -15.15 -17.07
C ASP A 332 -19.77 -14.43 -18.07
N ILE A 333 -18.49 -14.29 -17.71
CA ILE A 333 -17.50 -13.52 -18.43
C ILE A 333 -16.31 -14.41 -18.77
N SER A 334 -15.87 -14.43 -20.03
CA SER A 334 -14.68 -15.20 -20.42
C SER A 334 -13.39 -14.51 -19.95
N TYR A 335 -12.40 -15.27 -19.55
CA TYR A 335 -11.07 -14.72 -19.22
C TYR A 335 -10.36 -14.17 -20.44
N ASP A 336 -10.66 -14.65 -21.65
CA ASP A 336 -10.18 -14.02 -22.87
C ASP A 336 -10.61 -12.55 -22.97
N PHE A 337 -11.82 -12.22 -22.49
CA PHE A 337 -12.30 -10.84 -22.43
C PHE A 337 -11.67 -10.08 -21.24
N ILE A 338 -11.61 -10.66 -20.08
CA ILE A 338 -11.03 -10.04 -18.87
C ILE A 338 -9.55 -9.68 -19.09
N ASN A 339 -8.80 -10.59 -19.72
CA ASN A 339 -7.36 -10.47 -19.94
C ASN A 339 -6.98 -9.55 -21.13
N THR A 340 -7.95 -8.96 -21.85
CA THR A 340 -7.66 -8.02 -22.96
C THR A 340 -7.01 -6.72 -22.50
N ASN A 341 -7.01 -6.39 -21.21
CA ASN A 341 -6.56 -5.11 -20.67
C ASN A 341 -7.23 -3.88 -21.31
N GLY A 342 -8.37 -4.06 -21.96
CA GLY A 342 -9.10 -3.01 -22.66
C GLY A 342 -8.42 -2.56 -23.96
N SER A 343 -8.86 -1.42 -24.51
CA SER A 343 -8.26 -0.84 -25.72
C SER A 343 -6.93 -0.16 -25.42
N ASP A 344 -5.98 -0.27 -26.35
CA ASP A 344 -4.72 0.47 -26.30
C ASP A 344 -4.99 1.97 -26.20
N ARG A 345 -4.41 2.60 -25.17
CA ARG A 345 -4.48 4.05 -24.99
C ARG A 345 -3.13 4.65 -25.33
N ASN A 346 -3.09 5.43 -26.38
CA ASN A 346 -1.93 6.20 -26.79
C ASN A 346 -2.07 7.64 -26.29
N ALA A 347 -1.01 8.21 -25.73
CA ALA A 347 -0.94 9.62 -25.38
C ALA A 347 0.22 10.27 -26.12
N GLU A 348 -0.05 11.45 -26.70
CA GLU A 348 1.00 12.30 -27.24
C GLU A 348 1.60 13.12 -26.11
N VAL A 349 2.93 13.22 -26.08
CA VAL A 349 3.65 14.02 -25.09
C VAL A 349 4.43 15.13 -25.79
N GLU A 350 4.15 16.38 -25.40
CA GLU A 350 4.93 17.54 -25.82
C GLU A 350 5.84 17.93 -24.66
N VAL A 351 7.14 17.62 -24.77
CA VAL A 351 8.12 17.90 -23.71
C VAL A 351 8.34 19.41 -23.64
N VAL A 352 7.97 19.99 -22.51
CA VAL A 352 8.21 21.41 -22.21
C VAL A 352 9.57 21.55 -21.54
N SER A 353 10.39 22.49 -22.05
CA SER A 353 11.68 22.83 -21.41
C SER A 353 11.45 23.41 -20.02
N GLU A 354 12.41 23.15 -19.14
CA GLU A 354 12.42 23.69 -17.77
C GLU A 354 13.62 24.64 -17.61
N ASP A 355 13.39 25.72 -16.88
CA ASP A 355 14.47 26.57 -16.41
C ASP A 355 15.16 25.96 -15.18
N VAL A 356 16.35 26.46 -14.85
CA VAL A 356 17.00 26.02 -13.61
C VAL A 356 16.21 26.55 -12.43
N PRO A 357 15.73 25.69 -11.52
CA PRO A 357 14.91 26.10 -10.40
C PRO A 357 15.57 27.17 -9.53
N GLU A 358 14.80 28.19 -9.15
CA GLU A 358 15.28 29.27 -8.28
C GLU A 358 15.79 28.73 -6.94
N ILE A 359 15.17 27.68 -6.41
CA ILE A 359 15.57 27.01 -5.15
C ILE A 359 17.02 26.50 -5.19
N LEU A 360 17.57 26.18 -6.38
CA LEU A 360 18.95 25.74 -6.56
C LEU A 360 19.93 26.88 -6.84
N THR A 361 19.45 28.03 -7.26
CA THR A 361 20.27 29.17 -7.66
C THR A 361 20.23 30.34 -6.68
N GLY A 362 19.21 30.36 -5.81
CA GLY A 362 18.99 31.44 -4.85
C GLY A 362 20.08 31.48 -3.79
N LYS A 363 20.77 32.62 -3.67
CA LYS A 363 21.64 32.94 -2.53
C LYS A 363 20.82 33.65 -1.48
N SER A 364 20.85 33.17 -0.24
CA SER A 364 20.24 33.85 0.88
C SER A 364 21.20 33.87 2.05
N ASP A 365 21.85 35.01 2.24
CA ASP A 365 22.69 35.30 3.41
C ASP A 365 21.92 36.12 4.47
N ASP A 366 20.59 36.22 4.33
CA ASP A 366 19.71 37.06 5.14
C ASP A 366 19.15 36.26 6.31
N ALA A 367 19.45 36.70 7.53
CA ALA A 367 18.99 36.06 8.76
C ALA A 367 17.45 36.05 8.88
N ASP A 368 16.77 37.10 8.40
CA ASP A 368 15.30 37.18 8.45
C ASP A 368 14.68 36.11 7.56
N LYS A 369 15.27 35.84 6.37
CA LYS A 369 14.85 34.75 5.50
C LYS A 369 15.08 33.37 6.12
N PHE A 370 16.12 33.22 6.97
CA PHE A 370 16.31 31.98 7.73
C PHE A 370 15.18 31.74 8.72
N TYR A 371 14.79 32.76 9.51
CA TYR A 371 13.67 32.67 10.45
C TYR A 371 12.35 32.36 9.74
N ASP A 372 12.09 32.96 8.60
CA ASP A 372 10.90 32.66 7.81
C ASP A 372 10.89 31.24 7.26
N LYS A 373 12.04 30.71 6.84
CA LYS A 373 12.17 29.31 6.42
C LYS A 373 11.85 28.34 7.56
N VAL A 374 12.41 28.55 8.76
CA VAL A 374 12.20 27.61 9.89
C VAL A 374 10.78 27.64 10.45
N LYS A 375 9.99 28.69 10.14
CA LYS A 375 8.55 28.76 10.46
C LYS A 375 7.67 27.99 9.48
N ARG A 376 8.20 27.60 8.30
CA ARG A 376 7.41 26.85 7.31
C ARG A 376 6.98 25.50 7.88
N LEU A 377 5.73 25.09 7.64
CA LEU A 377 5.18 23.82 8.12
C LEU A 377 6.02 22.59 7.71
N ASN A 378 6.65 22.65 6.54
CA ASN A 378 7.51 21.54 6.07
C ASN A 378 8.84 21.43 6.83
N ILE A 379 9.26 22.47 7.55
CA ILE A 379 10.53 22.53 8.28
C ILE A 379 10.33 22.48 9.79
N THR A 380 9.20 22.99 10.29
CA THR A 380 8.89 22.97 11.72
C THR A 380 8.78 21.55 12.26
N SER A 381 8.97 21.39 13.58
CA SER A 381 8.88 20.08 14.22
C SER A 381 7.51 19.46 14.06
N LYS A 382 7.47 18.20 13.66
CA LYS A 382 6.25 17.37 13.55
C LYS A 382 6.12 16.39 14.71
N ARG A 383 6.72 16.71 15.86
CA ARG A 383 6.79 15.82 17.02
C ARG A 383 5.42 15.35 17.48
N ASP A 384 4.46 16.26 17.62
CA ASP A 384 3.10 15.92 18.07
C ASP A 384 2.39 14.96 17.11
N LEU A 385 2.63 15.11 15.80
CA LEU A 385 2.15 14.16 14.79
C LEU A 385 2.81 12.78 14.98
N ILE A 386 4.15 12.75 15.14
CA ILE A 386 4.91 11.51 15.28
C ILE A 386 4.50 10.75 16.55
N GLU A 387 4.27 11.45 17.67
CA GLU A 387 3.92 10.86 18.95
C GLU A 387 2.51 10.24 19.01
N MET A 388 1.67 10.44 17.98
CA MET A 388 0.40 9.72 17.84
C MET A 388 0.58 8.25 17.46
N PHE A 389 1.75 7.87 16.94
CA PHE A 389 2.05 6.56 16.38
C PHE A 389 2.95 5.75 17.29
N ASP A 390 2.52 4.55 17.63
CA ASP A 390 3.38 3.60 18.35
C ASP A 390 4.51 3.12 17.41
N SER A 391 5.75 3.43 17.79
CA SER A 391 6.93 3.18 16.94
C SER A 391 7.76 1.97 17.36
N THR A 392 7.49 1.38 18.53
CA THR A 392 8.31 0.30 19.14
C THR A 392 7.56 -1.03 19.31
N LEU A 393 6.33 -1.12 18.83
CA LEU A 393 5.54 -2.34 18.89
C LEU A 393 6.24 -3.49 18.17
N GLY A 394 6.09 -4.71 18.70
CA GLY A 394 6.72 -5.90 18.14
C GLY A 394 8.22 -6.05 18.42
N ARG A 395 8.87 -5.07 19.08
CA ARG A 395 10.30 -5.07 19.47
C ARG A 395 11.29 -5.15 18.30
N ASN A 396 10.87 -4.81 17.10
CA ASN A 396 11.71 -4.88 15.90
C ASN A 396 12.42 -3.55 15.61
N THR A 397 11.91 -2.43 16.10
CA THR A 397 12.45 -1.10 15.84
C THR A 397 13.86 -0.94 16.40
N VAL A 398 14.80 -0.51 15.54
CA VAL A 398 16.19 -0.23 15.90
C VAL A 398 16.41 1.27 16.04
N ILE A 399 15.84 2.07 15.14
CA ILE A 399 15.90 3.54 15.18
C ILE A 399 14.48 4.06 15.39
N ASN A 400 14.32 4.82 16.47
CA ASN A 400 13.06 5.50 16.77
C ASN A 400 12.86 6.73 15.87
N PRO A 401 11.61 7.14 15.56
CA PRO A 401 11.33 8.32 14.77
C PRO A 401 11.94 9.61 15.32
N MET A 402 12.06 9.71 16.64
CA MET A 402 12.75 10.80 17.34
C MET A 402 13.97 10.24 18.06
N GLY A 403 15.16 10.65 17.61
CA GLY A 403 16.44 10.16 18.10
C GLY A 403 17.18 11.14 19.04
N GLY A 404 18.38 10.75 19.43
CA GLY A 404 19.22 11.45 20.36
C GLY A 404 18.83 11.22 21.84
N LYS A 405 19.70 11.63 22.76
CA LYS A 405 19.51 11.45 24.21
C LYS A 405 18.20 12.06 24.73
N LEU A 406 17.78 13.17 24.14
CA LEU A 406 16.57 13.90 24.54
C LEU A 406 15.38 13.61 23.62
N GLN A 407 15.53 12.72 22.64
CA GLN A 407 14.49 12.40 21.64
C GLN A 407 13.92 13.66 20.95
N LEU A 408 14.80 14.55 20.54
CA LEU A 408 14.43 15.81 19.87
C LEU A 408 14.80 15.84 18.39
N ASN A 409 15.67 14.91 17.93
CA ASN A 409 16.15 14.87 16.55
C ASN A 409 15.27 13.94 15.73
N PRO A 410 14.54 14.42 14.71
CA PRO A 410 13.79 13.54 13.83
C PRO A 410 14.74 12.64 13.05
N SER A 411 14.47 11.35 13.05
CA SER A 411 15.17 10.37 12.22
C SER A 411 14.76 10.53 10.75
N GLN A 412 15.69 10.30 9.83
CA GLN A 412 15.46 10.51 8.40
C GLN A 412 15.06 9.22 7.66
N ALA A 413 15.07 8.09 8.35
CA ALA A 413 14.66 6.79 7.84
C ALA A 413 14.31 5.86 9.00
N MET A 414 13.65 4.76 8.71
CA MET A 414 13.40 3.73 9.71
C MET A 414 14.31 2.53 9.53
N VAL A 415 14.69 1.90 10.64
CA VAL A 415 15.48 0.66 10.69
C VAL A 415 14.81 -0.29 11.66
N ALA A 416 14.55 -1.52 11.20
CA ALA A 416 13.92 -2.56 11.99
C ALA A 416 14.59 -3.93 11.79
N LYS A 417 14.61 -4.73 12.85
CA LYS A 417 15.01 -6.14 12.75
C LYS A 417 13.96 -6.91 11.98
N ILE A 418 14.42 -7.78 11.09
CA ILE A 418 13.53 -8.68 10.35
C ILE A 418 13.07 -9.77 11.32
N PRO A 419 11.74 -9.93 11.56
CA PRO A 419 11.24 -10.90 12.53
C PRO A 419 11.47 -12.33 12.07
N THR A 420 12.00 -13.14 12.96
CA THR A 420 12.13 -14.60 12.80
C THR A 420 11.15 -15.33 13.72
N MET A 421 10.89 -16.60 13.46
CA MET A 421 9.96 -17.38 14.28
C MET A 421 10.58 -17.75 15.64
N ASP A 422 11.90 -17.83 15.71
CA ASP A 422 12.68 -18.19 16.88
C ASP A 422 14.02 -17.45 16.89
N GLY A 423 14.75 -17.54 17.99
CA GLY A 423 16.11 -17.02 18.13
C GLY A 423 16.22 -15.48 18.27
N VAL A 424 17.46 -15.00 18.19
CA VAL A 424 17.80 -13.59 18.26
C VAL A 424 18.05 -13.02 16.87
N MET A 425 17.21 -12.08 16.45
CA MET A 425 17.29 -11.44 15.13
C MET A 425 18.58 -10.63 14.96
N LYS A 426 19.37 -10.90 13.93
CA LYS A 426 20.65 -10.24 13.62
C LYS A 426 20.61 -9.40 12.34
N THR A 427 19.62 -9.58 11.47
CA THR A 427 19.46 -8.83 10.20
C THR A 427 18.43 -7.73 10.37
N VAL A 428 18.69 -6.58 9.75
CA VAL A 428 17.77 -5.44 9.73
C VAL A 428 17.34 -5.10 8.30
N SER A 429 16.15 -4.54 8.18
CA SER A 429 15.71 -3.82 6.99
C SER A 429 15.74 -2.32 7.26
N MET A 430 15.89 -1.54 6.18
CA MET A 430 15.89 -0.09 6.23
C MET A 430 14.93 0.46 5.19
N MET A 431 14.18 1.50 5.51
CA MET A 431 13.27 2.19 4.58
C MET A 431 13.39 3.70 4.75
N SER A 432 13.47 4.42 3.65
CA SER A 432 13.46 5.88 3.58
C SER A 432 12.63 6.36 2.39
N TYR A 433 12.36 7.64 2.34
CA TYR A 433 11.80 8.29 1.16
C TYR A 433 12.58 9.55 0.81
N GLY A 434 12.42 10.04 -0.42
CA GLY A 434 12.90 11.32 -0.88
C GLY A 434 11.81 12.01 -1.70
N PHE A 435 11.55 13.28 -1.40
CA PHE A 435 10.63 14.14 -2.16
C PHE A 435 10.69 15.59 -1.67
N ASP A 436 10.80 16.51 -2.60
CA ASP A 436 10.67 17.96 -2.37
C ASP A 436 9.56 18.51 -3.27
N ALA A 437 8.48 19.02 -2.68
CA ALA A 437 7.32 19.49 -3.41
C ALA A 437 7.63 20.78 -4.20
N ASP A 438 8.34 21.74 -3.59
CA ASP A 438 8.70 23.02 -4.20
C ASP A 438 9.64 22.81 -5.41
N LEU A 439 10.62 21.92 -5.28
CA LEU A 439 11.53 21.56 -6.38
C LEU A 439 10.78 20.82 -7.49
N SER A 440 9.91 19.86 -7.13
CA SER A 440 9.14 19.08 -8.09
C SER A 440 8.14 19.92 -8.88
N GLU A 441 7.62 21.01 -8.30
CA GLU A 441 6.78 21.96 -9.01
C GLU A 441 7.58 22.78 -10.03
N GLN A 442 8.78 23.25 -9.65
CA GLN A 442 9.64 24.07 -10.52
C GLN A 442 10.31 23.26 -11.63
N SER A 443 10.75 22.04 -11.33
CA SER A 443 11.35 21.11 -12.29
C SER A 443 11.01 19.67 -11.95
N GLN A 444 10.19 19.04 -12.76
CA GLN A 444 9.83 17.65 -12.55
C GLN A 444 11.00 16.70 -12.76
N TYR A 445 11.91 17.03 -13.71
CA TYR A 445 13.12 16.24 -13.93
C TYR A 445 14.03 16.24 -12.70
N LEU A 446 14.32 17.42 -12.16
CA LEU A 446 15.16 17.54 -10.96
C LEU A 446 14.46 17.04 -9.71
N GLY A 447 13.15 17.23 -9.60
CA GLY A 447 12.33 16.65 -8.53
C GLY A 447 12.48 15.13 -8.46
N GLY A 448 12.30 14.43 -9.58
CA GLY A 448 12.51 12.99 -9.66
C GLY A 448 13.97 12.56 -9.41
N TYR A 449 14.93 13.30 -9.95
CA TYR A 449 16.36 13.07 -9.73
C TYR A 449 16.74 13.17 -8.26
N TYR A 450 16.42 14.28 -7.60
CA TYR A 450 16.80 14.51 -6.22
C TYR A 450 15.97 13.67 -5.22
N ALA A 451 14.76 13.27 -5.55
CA ALA A 451 14.01 12.31 -4.74
C ALA A 451 14.76 10.98 -4.56
N VAL A 452 15.36 10.48 -5.64
CA VAL A 452 16.21 9.27 -5.60
C VAL A 452 17.49 9.54 -4.81
N VAL A 453 18.21 10.65 -5.10
CA VAL A 453 19.45 11.02 -4.39
C VAL A 453 19.19 11.11 -2.88
N GLU A 454 18.15 11.78 -2.47
CA GLU A 454 17.79 11.97 -1.07
C GLU A 454 17.49 10.63 -0.38
N SER A 455 16.63 9.82 -0.99
CA SER A 455 16.26 8.51 -0.43
C SER A 455 17.47 7.60 -0.25
N ILE A 456 18.33 7.48 -1.28
CA ILE A 456 19.55 6.66 -1.23
C ILE A 456 20.54 7.19 -0.21
N SER A 457 20.75 8.52 -0.17
CA SER A 457 21.71 9.15 0.75
C SER A 457 21.33 8.90 2.22
N LYS A 458 20.04 8.95 2.55
CA LYS A 458 19.53 8.62 3.88
C LYS A 458 19.85 7.17 4.29
N LEU A 459 19.67 6.21 3.39
CA LEU A 459 20.00 4.80 3.64
C LEU A 459 21.51 4.56 3.79
N ILE A 460 22.33 5.16 2.93
CA ILE A 460 23.78 5.04 3.00
C ILE A 460 24.31 5.66 4.31
N ALA A 461 23.77 6.81 4.73
CA ALA A 461 24.14 7.45 6.00
C ALA A 461 23.84 6.56 7.22
N LEU A 462 22.87 5.64 7.10
CA LEU A 462 22.54 4.64 8.12
C LEU A 462 23.35 3.35 8.00
N GLY A 463 24.21 3.24 7.01
CA GLY A 463 25.10 2.08 6.81
C GLY A 463 24.57 1.02 5.85
N SER A 464 23.58 1.34 5.01
CA SER A 464 23.13 0.43 3.96
C SER A 464 24.21 0.25 2.87
N ASP A 465 24.36 -0.98 2.38
CA ASP A 465 25.09 -1.22 1.13
C ASP A 465 24.24 -0.73 -0.05
N LYS A 466 24.81 0.16 -0.88
CA LYS A 466 24.12 0.70 -2.05
C LYS A 466 23.63 -0.36 -3.04
N ASN A 467 24.33 -1.50 -3.14
CA ASN A 467 23.99 -2.58 -4.05
C ASN A 467 22.73 -3.36 -3.61
N LEU A 468 22.34 -3.25 -2.33
CA LEU A 468 21.14 -3.88 -1.77
C LEU A 468 19.92 -2.96 -1.81
N ILE A 469 20.07 -1.68 -2.20
CA ILE A 469 18.95 -0.74 -2.26
C ILE A 469 18.05 -1.07 -3.45
N ARG A 470 16.75 -1.10 -3.20
CA ARG A 470 15.69 -1.23 -4.20
C ARG A 470 14.77 -0.02 -4.11
N LEU A 471 14.34 0.49 -5.26
CA LEU A 471 13.51 1.69 -5.36
C LEU A 471 12.09 1.32 -5.76
N THR A 472 11.12 1.97 -5.16
CA THR A 472 9.74 2.03 -5.61
C THR A 472 9.33 3.48 -5.75
N PHE A 473 8.40 3.77 -6.65
CA PHE A 473 7.95 5.13 -6.92
C PHE A 473 6.45 5.24 -6.69
N GLN A 474 6.06 6.32 -6.00
CA GLN A 474 4.68 6.76 -5.93
C GLN A 474 4.58 8.08 -6.66
N GLU A 475 3.69 8.16 -7.64
CA GLU A 475 3.48 9.34 -8.47
C GLU A 475 2.14 10.00 -8.12
N TYR A 476 2.14 11.34 -8.13
CA TYR A 476 0.96 12.16 -7.92
C TYR A 476 1.02 13.38 -8.82
N TYR A 477 0.05 13.52 -9.73
CA TYR A 477 -0.04 14.61 -10.68
C TYR A 477 -1.47 15.09 -10.82
N GLU A 478 -1.62 16.31 -11.38
CA GLU A 478 -2.91 16.84 -11.78
C GLU A 478 -3.53 16.00 -12.91
N LYS A 479 -4.80 16.26 -13.23
CA LYS A 479 -5.52 15.54 -14.27
C LYS A 479 -4.85 15.73 -15.64
N MET A 480 -4.54 14.64 -16.32
CA MET A 480 -3.85 14.59 -17.63
C MET A 480 -4.77 15.01 -18.77
N LEU A 481 -5.00 16.32 -18.93
CA LEU A 481 -5.95 16.86 -19.91
C LEU A 481 -5.34 17.14 -21.28
N ASP A 482 -4.03 17.36 -21.35
CA ASP A 482 -3.33 17.68 -22.60
C ASP A 482 -1.91 17.11 -22.65
N LYS A 483 -1.28 17.18 -23.84
CA LYS A 483 0.05 16.62 -24.11
C LYS A 483 1.19 17.30 -23.36
N LYS A 484 1.03 18.55 -22.92
CA LYS A 484 2.05 19.27 -22.14
C LYS A 484 2.05 18.81 -20.70
N ILE A 485 0.86 18.57 -20.11
CA ILE A 485 0.74 18.01 -18.75
C ILE A 485 1.38 16.62 -18.71
N TRP A 486 1.21 15.78 -19.77
CA TRP A 486 1.86 14.48 -19.86
C TRP A 486 3.40 14.56 -19.84
N SER A 487 4.00 15.72 -20.14
CA SER A 487 5.46 15.89 -20.04
C SER A 487 5.97 15.84 -18.61
N LYS A 488 5.15 16.23 -17.61
CA LYS A 488 5.57 16.28 -16.19
C LYS A 488 5.97 14.92 -15.66
N PRO A 489 5.09 13.90 -15.65
CA PRO A 489 5.48 12.57 -15.19
C PRO A 489 6.58 11.93 -16.04
N LEU A 490 6.63 12.20 -17.35
CA LEU A 490 7.72 11.72 -18.20
C LEU A 490 9.06 12.28 -17.74
N LYS A 491 9.14 13.59 -17.46
CA LYS A 491 10.37 14.24 -17.00
C LYS A 491 10.82 13.72 -15.64
N ALA A 492 9.88 13.58 -14.69
CA ALA A 492 10.18 13.02 -13.36
C ALA A 492 10.75 11.60 -13.45
N LEU A 493 10.14 10.72 -14.26
CA LEU A 493 10.66 9.38 -14.50
C LEU A 493 12.03 9.37 -15.16
N LEU A 494 12.28 10.28 -16.12
CA LEU A 494 13.61 10.44 -16.73
C LEU A 494 14.65 10.91 -15.72
N GLY A 495 14.30 11.84 -14.84
CA GLY A 495 15.17 12.30 -13.76
C GLY A 495 15.55 11.15 -12.81
N ALA A 496 14.57 10.43 -12.32
CA ALA A 496 14.76 9.26 -11.46
C ALA A 496 15.59 8.17 -12.15
N PHE A 497 15.32 7.87 -13.43
CA PHE A 497 16.08 6.89 -14.21
C PHE A 497 17.55 7.30 -14.39
N THR A 498 17.80 8.59 -14.66
CA THR A 498 19.16 9.08 -14.92
C THR A 498 20.09 8.85 -13.74
N VAL A 499 19.60 9.04 -12.52
CA VAL A 499 20.40 8.88 -11.30
C VAL A 499 20.44 7.44 -10.78
N SER A 500 19.49 6.60 -11.21
CA SER A 500 19.47 5.18 -10.81
C SER A 500 20.45 4.30 -11.59
N LYS A 501 21.09 4.83 -12.63
CA LYS A 501 22.19 4.19 -13.37
C LYS A 501 23.50 4.24 -12.61
#